data_cb3b456107ffaefe08728f5abf4926c6
#
_entry.id   cb3b456107ffaefe08728f5abf4926c6
#
_cell.length_a   1.000
_cell.length_b   1.000
_cell.length_c   1.000
_cell.angle_alpha   90.00
_cell.angle_beta   90.00
_cell.angle_gamma   90.00
#
_symmetry.space_group_name_H-M   'P 1'
#
loop_
_entity.id
_entity.type
_entity.pdbx_description
1 polymer ?
#
loop_
_entity_poly.entity_id
_entity_poly.type
_entity_poly.pdbx_seq_one_letter_code
_entity_poly.pdbx_strand_id
1 'polypeptide(L)'
;IAEFGIHQDSRSRRPRETYKYLAAPYIQSAIAIDSHREENGAMVVCPGSHHLGELPFDTKRSSMHVSMDDNDLVKLGVDPNKVVTLELDPGDLVFWSVHTLHGSGPNRSSIDRRLYINGYVIAENCDRGEWAFRNGTPCPVSGEPAMVDCEDLYNDPDPQYVD
;
A
#
# COMPACT_ATOMS: atom_id res chain seq x y z
N ILE A 1 12.97 -1.75 12.57
CA ILE A 1 12.57 -2.97 11.83
C ILE A 1 11.14 -2.72 11.39
N ALA A 2 10.96 -2.25 10.16
CA ALA A 2 9.64 -1.99 9.62
C ALA A 2 9.06 -3.29 9.06
N GLU A 3 7.92 -3.70 9.59
CA GLU A 3 7.04 -4.70 8.99
C GLU A 3 5.68 -4.07 8.75
N PHE A 4 5.00 -4.49 7.68
CA PHE A 4 3.64 -4.10 7.41
C PHE A 4 2.78 -5.35 7.32
N GLY A 5 1.86 -5.50 8.25
CA GLY A 5 0.93 -6.63 8.23
C GLY A 5 0.05 -6.63 6.98
N ILE A 6 -0.51 -7.79 6.65
CA ILE A 6 -1.37 -7.93 5.46
C ILE A 6 -2.59 -7.01 5.56
N HIS A 7 -2.81 -6.23 4.51
CA HIS A 7 -3.85 -5.19 4.44
C HIS A 7 -4.27 -4.89 2.99
N GLN A 8 -5.27 -4.05 2.84
CA GLN A 8 -5.65 -3.40 1.57
C GLN A 8 -5.38 -1.90 1.65
N ASP A 9 -4.85 -1.29 0.58
CA ASP A 9 -4.60 0.14 0.51
C ASP A 9 -5.86 0.98 0.37
N SER A 10 -6.97 0.38 -0.07
CA SER A 10 -8.27 1.05 -0.17
C SER A 10 -8.70 1.69 1.14
N ARG A 11 -8.28 1.14 2.28
CA ARG A 11 -8.56 1.68 3.61
C ARG A 11 -8.02 3.10 3.82
N SER A 12 -6.90 3.44 3.18
CA SER A 12 -6.23 4.74 3.30
C SER A 12 -6.74 5.78 2.30
N ARG A 13 -7.66 5.41 1.41
CA ARG A 13 -8.22 6.31 0.39
C ARG A 13 -9.44 7.02 0.96
N ARG A 14 -9.21 8.16 1.60
CA ARG A 14 -10.20 8.98 2.29
C ARG A 14 -10.06 10.46 1.89
N PRO A 15 -11.12 11.27 1.94
CA PRO A 15 -12.50 10.82 2.12
C PRO A 15 -13.01 10.03 0.90
N ARG A 16 -13.92 9.10 1.13
CA ARG A 16 -14.37 8.11 0.11
C ARG A 16 -15.05 8.75 -1.10
N GLU A 17 -15.78 9.81 -0.87
CA GLU A 17 -16.52 10.55 -1.90
C GLU A 17 -15.63 11.13 -3.01
N THR A 18 -14.34 11.33 -2.72
CA THR A 18 -13.38 11.85 -3.71
C THR A 18 -12.84 10.79 -4.65
N TYR A 19 -13.06 9.50 -4.34
CA TYR A 19 -12.59 8.36 -5.11
C TYR A 19 -13.75 7.60 -5.73
N LYS A 20 -14.10 7.94 -6.97
CA LYS A 20 -15.13 7.24 -7.73
C LYS A 20 -14.58 5.93 -8.27
N TYR A 21 -15.32 4.84 -8.07
CA TYR A 21 -14.96 3.51 -8.62
C TYR A 21 -13.54 3.04 -8.25
N LEU A 22 -13.12 3.25 -7.00
CA LEU A 22 -11.75 3.00 -6.53
C LEU A 22 -11.14 1.65 -6.98
N ALA A 23 -11.96 0.61 -7.11
CA ALA A 23 -11.49 -0.73 -7.50
C ALA A 23 -10.96 -0.83 -8.93
N ALA A 24 -11.53 -0.06 -9.85
CA ALA A 24 -11.21 -0.16 -11.27
C ALA A 24 -10.17 0.85 -11.76
N PRO A 25 -10.26 2.14 -11.37
CA PRO A 25 -9.39 3.16 -11.95
C PRO A 25 -8.11 3.42 -11.15
N TYR A 26 -7.93 2.79 -9.99
CA TYR A 26 -6.76 3.03 -9.15
C TYR A 26 -5.81 1.83 -9.14
N ILE A 27 -4.58 2.07 -9.56
CA ILE A 27 -3.50 1.09 -9.52
C ILE A 27 -2.29 1.65 -8.79
N GLN A 28 -1.62 0.82 -8.03
CA GLN A 28 -0.36 1.16 -7.40
C GLN A 28 0.79 0.47 -8.13
N SER A 29 1.95 1.08 -8.07
CA SER A 29 3.19 0.51 -8.56
C SER A 29 4.29 0.73 -7.55
N ALA A 30 5.29 -0.17 -7.57
CA ALA A 30 6.53 0.03 -6.86
C ALA A 30 7.71 -0.38 -7.74
N ILE A 31 8.74 0.46 -7.73
CA ILE A 31 10.02 0.16 -8.34
C ILE A 31 10.98 -0.23 -7.22
N ALA A 32 11.62 -1.39 -7.33
CA ALA A 32 12.65 -1.82 -6.40
C ALA A 32 13.92 -0.97 -6.57
N ILE A 33 14.34 -0.29 -5.51
CA ILE A 33 15.60 0.45 -5.47
C ILE A 33 16.71 -0.49 -5.01
N ASP A 34 16.41 -1.33 -4.04
CA ASP A 34 17.29 -2.38 -3.54
C ASP A 34 16.73 -3.76 -3.88
N SER A 35 17.54 -4.80 -3.75
CA SER A 35 17.05 -6.18 -3.87
C SER A 35 16.04 -6.51 -2.77
N HIS A 36 14.94 -7.15 -3.15
CA HIS A 36 13.92 -7.64 -2.23
C HIS A 36 13.98 -9.14 -2.15
N ARG A 37 14.17 -9.67 -0.95
CA ARG A 37 14.27 -11.10 -0.65
C ARG A 37 13.52 -11.39 0.65
N GLU A 38 13.27 -12.65 0.92
CA GLU A 38 12.57 -13.03 2.15
C GLU A 38 13.31 -12.54 3.41
N GLU A 39 14.63 -12.66 3.45
CA GLU A 39 15.45 -12.30 4.60
C GLU A 39 15.45 -10.79 4.91
N ASN A 40 15.27 -9.93 3.91
CA ASN A 40 15.12 -8.49 4.14
C ASN A 40 13.68 -8.02 4.17
N GLY A 41 12.73 -8.96 4.28
CA GLY A 41 11.32 -8.69 4.47
C GLY A 41 10.60 -8.21 3.20
N ALA A 42 10.88 -8.84 2.07
CA ALA A 42 10.23 -8.55 0.80
C ALA A 42 8.71 -8.46 0.92
N MET A 43 8.10 -7.72 0.02
CA MET A 43 6.64 -7.62 -0.07
C MET A 43 6.03 -8.99 -0.32
N VAL A 44 4.95 -9.28 0.39
CA VAL A 44 4.12 -10.46 0.17
C VAL A 44 2.76 -10.05 -0.40
N VAL A 45 2.19 -10.87 -1.25
CA VAL A 45 0.88 -10.65 -1.86
C VAL A 45 0.01 -11.89 -1.79
N CYS A 46 -1.30 -11.69 -1.70
CA CYS A 46 -2.30 -12.75 -1.84
C CYS A 46 -2.87 -12.69 -3.27
N PRO A 47 -2.42 -13.55 -4.21
CA PRO A 47 -2.88 -13.51 -5.58
C PRO A 47 -4.40 -13.68 -5.68
N GLY A 48 -5.04 -12.86 -6.51
CA GLY A 48 -6.49 -12.92 -6.72
C GLY A 48 -7.34 -12.24 -5.63
N SER A 49 -6.75 -11.82 -4.50
CA SER A 49 -7.49 -11.22 -3.39
C SER A 49 -8.21 -9.91 -3.73
N HIS A 50 -7.82 -9.23 -4.80
CA HIS A 50 -8.51 -8.04 -5.30
C HIS A 50 -9.96 -8.31 -5.72
N HIS A 51 -10.30 -9.57 -6.04
CA HIS A 51 -11.68 -9.97 -6.37
C HIS A 51 -12.61 -9.96 -5.15
N LEU A 52 -12.08 -9.90 -3.94
CA LEU A 52 -12.87 -9.75 -2.71
C LEU A 52 -13.51 -8.35 -2.61
N GLY A 53 -13.07 -7.41 -3.44
CA GLY A 53 -13.48 -6.01 -3.33
C GLY A 53 -12.92 -5.35 -2.08
N GLU A 54 -13.55 -4.26 -1.65
CA GLU A 54 -13.18 -3.57 -0.42
C GLU A 54 -13.66 -4.34 0.81
N LEU A 55 -12.72 -4.69 1.66
CA LEU A 55 -13.02 -5.38 2.91
C LEU A 55 -13.43 -4.39 4.01
N PRO A 56 -14.30 -4.82 4.94
CA PRO A 56 -14.65 -4.00 6.11
C PRO A 56 -13.40 -3.64 6.90
N PHE A 57 -13.29 -2.39 7.25
CA PHE A 57 -12.16 -1.86 7.98
C PHE A 57 -12.59 -1.32 9.35
N ASP A 58 -11.90 -1.73 10.40
CA ASP A 58 -12.11 -1.18 11.75
C ASP A 58 -11.42 0.19 11.85
N THR A 59 -12.21 1.24 11.76
CA THR A 59 -11.74 2.63 11.85
C THR A 59 -11.16 3.01 13.22
N LYS A 60 -11.31 2.15 14.24
CA LYS A 60 -10.79 2.39 15.58
C LYS A 60 -9.33 1.95 15.76
N ARG A 61 -8.77 1.28 14.77
CA ARG A 61 -7.37 0.84 14.78
C ARG A 61 -6.56 1.64 13.78
N SER A 62 -5.38 2.07 14.19
CA SER A 62 -4.41 2.69 13.27
C SER A 62 -4.22 1.81 12.05
N SER A 63 -4.17 2.44 10.88
CA SER A 63 -3.95 1.77 9.61
C SER A 63 -2.68 0.93 9.57
N MET A 64 -1.67 1.31 10.36
CA MET A 64 -0.38 0.64 10.45
C MET A 64 -0.39 -0.62 11.34
N HIS A 65 -1.39 -0.75 12.23
CA HIS A 65 -1.46 -1.84 13.21
C HIS A 65 -2.50 -2.91 12.89
N VAL A 66 -3.25 -2.78 11.81
CA VAL A 66 -4.20 -3.80 11.40
C VAL A 66 -3.50 -4.79 10.48
N SER A 67 -3.04 -5.86 11.05
CA SER A 67 -2.52 -7.03 10.34
C SER A 67 -3.57 -8.13 10.32
N MET A 68 -3.77 -8.75 9.18
CA MET A 68 -4.52 -9.99 9.06
C MET A 68 -3.57 -11.16 9.31
N ASP A 69 -3.99 -12.08 10.17
CA ASP A 69 -3.32 -13.36 10.35
C ASP A 69 -3.87 -14.43 9.39
N ASP A 70 -3.31 -15.62 9.42
CA ASP A 70 -3.74 -16.75 8.57
C ASP A 70 -5.20 -17.11 8.79
N ASN A 71 -5.72 -17.00 10.03
CA ASN A 71 -7.13 -17.29 10.32
C ASN A 71 -8.05 -16.23 9.70
N ASP A 72 -7.62 -14.98 9.66
CA ASP A 72 -8.39 -13.92 9.01
C ASP A 72 -8.38 -14.11 7.50
N LEU A 73 -7.27 -14.51 6.89
CA LEU A 73 -7.20 -14.86 5.48
C LEU A 73 -8.14 -16.01 5.14
N VAL A 74 -8.13 -17.08 5.94
CA VAL A 74 -9.03 -18.23 5.75
C VAL A 74 -10.51 -17.83 5.83
N LYS A 75 -10.90 -16.97 6.79
CA LYS A 75 -12.27 -16.44 6.88
C LYS A 75 -12.71 -15.67 5.63
N LEU A 76 -11.77 -15.04 4.95
CA LEU A 76 -11.99 -14.34 3.69
C LEU A 76 -11.97 -15.26 2.46
N GLY A 77 -11.71 -16.55 2.65
CA GLY A 77 -11.57 -17.50 1.55
C GLY A 77 -10.21 -17.44 0.84
N VAL A 78 -9.23 -16.82 1.46
CA VAL A 78 -7.85 -16.75 0.96
C VAL A 78 -7.04 -17.88 1.60
N ASP A 79 -6.37 -18.68 0.78
CA ASP A 79 -5.48 -19.74 1.25
C ASP A 79 -4.11 -19.13 1.66
N PRO A 80 -3.73 -19.16 2.95
CA PRO A 80 -2.45 -18.60 3.39
C PRO A 80 -1.24 -19.25 2.73
N ASN A 81 -1.35 -20.52 2.30
CA ASN A 81 -0.25 -21.21 1.62
C ASN A 81 -0.02 -20.71 0.18
N LYS A 82 -0.92 -19.88 -0.34
CA LYS A 82 -0.79 -19.24 -1.66
C LYS A 82 -0.31 -17.80 -1.59
N VAL A 83 0.06 -17.33 -0.42
CA VAL A 83 0.74 -16.03 -0.28
C VAL A 83 2.11 -16.13 -0.95
N VAL A 84 2.42 -15.15 -1.78
CA VAL A 84 3.64 -15.12 -2.58
C VAL A 84 4.55 -14.02 -2.09
N THR A 85 5.80 -14.36 -1.80
CA THR A 85 6.87 -13.37 -1.59
C THR A 85 7.34 -12.84 -2.94
N LEU A 86 7.34 -11.53 -3.11
CA LEU A 86 7.84 -10.87 -4.31
C LEU A 86 9.35 -10.66 -4.19
N GLU A 87 10.11 -11.56 -4.77
CA GLU A 87 11.56 -11.36 -4.94
C GLU A 87 11.79 -10.45 -6.13
N LEU A 88 12.41 -9.30 -5.89
CA LEU A 88 12.65 -8.26 -6.89
C LEU A 88 14.13 -7.90 -6.91
N ASP A 89 14.65 -7.68 -8.10
CA ASP A 89 15.96 -7.07 -8.30
C ASP A 89 15.84 -5.54 -8.47
N PRO A 90 16.91 -4.77 -8.21
CA PRO A 90 16.88 -3.33 -8.44
C PRO A 90 16.46 -2.98 -9.87
N GLY A 91 15.43 -2.15 -9.99
CA GLY A 91 14.81 -1.76 -11.26
C GLY A 91 13.57 -2.58 -11.63
N ASP A 92 13.29 -3.67 -10.95
CA ASP A 92 12.03 -4.40 -11.15
C ASP A 92 10.83 -3.54 -10.74
N LEU A 93 9.74 -3.71 -11.47
CA LEU A 93 8.51 -2.97 -11.31
C LEU A 93 7.35 -3.92 -11.05
N VAL A 94 6.60 -3.65 -10.00
CA VAL A 94 5.38 -4.39 -9.66
C VAL A 94 4.17 -3.46 -9.67
N PHE A 95 3.01 -4.00 -10.10
CA PHE A 95 1.72 -3.31 -10.06
C PHE A 95 0.71 -4.13 -9.28
N TRP A 96 -0.16 -3.44 -8.51
CA TRP A 96 -1.27 -4.09 -7.81
C TRP A 96 -2.48 -3.17 -7.68
N SER A 97 -3.65 -3.77 -7.54
CA SER A 97 -4.89 -3.05 -7.22
C SER A 97 -4.89 -2.63 -5.75
N VAL A 98 -5.50 -1.51 -5.42
CA VAL A 98 -5.71 -1.07 -4.02
C VAL A 98 -6.48 -2.08 -3.16
N HIS A 99 -7.19 -3.02 -3.79
CA HIS A 99 -7.89 -4.12 -3.12
C HIS A 99 -7.04 -5.40 -2.99
N THR A 100 -5.83 -5.43 -3.52
CA THR A 100 -4.95 -6.57 -3.33
C THR A 100 -4.47 -6.62 -1.88
N LEU A 101 -4.70 -7.77 -1.23
CA LEU A 101 -4.12 -8.04 0.08
C LEU A 101 -2.61 -8.21 -0.07
N HIS A 102 -1.87 -7.40 0.64
CA HIS A 102 -0.42 -7.40 0.62
C HIS A 102 0.15 -6.92 1.95
N GLY A 103 1.42 -7.17 2.15
CA GLY A 103 2.14 -6.76 3.34
C GLY A 103 3.64 -6.92 3.14
N SER A 104 4.40 -6.89 4.21
CA SER A 104 5.83 -7.18 4.18
C SER A 104 6.32 -7.67 5.52
N GLY A 105 7.23 -8.62 5.52
CA GLY A 105 7.88 -9.10 6.74
C GLY A 105 8.90 -8.11 7.32
N PRO A 106 9.40 -8.41 8.51
CA PRO A 106 10.48 -7.63 9.11
C PRO A 106 11.79 -7.84 8.35
N ASN A 107 12.55 -6.77 8.16
CA ASN A 107 13.92 -6.89 7.66
C ASN A 107 14.82 -7.48 8.76
N ARG A 108 15.34 -8.67 8.54
CA ARG A 108 16.27 -9.37 9.45
C ARG A 108 17.71 -9.37 8.93
N SER A 109 17.95 -8.69 7.82
CA SER A 109 19.26 -8.56 7.19
C SER A 109 19.88 -7.18 7.44
N SER A 110 21.10 -6.96 6.95
CA SER A 110 21.76 -5.66 6.90
C SER A 110 21.53 -4.93 5.57
N ILE A 111 20.69 -5.48 4.68
CA ILE A 111 20.44 -4.92 3.35
C ILE A 111 19.19 -4.06 3.41
N ASP A 112 19.28 -2.84 2.94
CA ASP A 112 18.11 -1.97 2.79
C ASP A 112 17.08 -2.58 1.84
N ARG A 113 15.82 -2.19 2.01
CA ARG A 113 14.69 -2.64 1.19
C ARG A 113 13.86 -1.43 0.79
N ARG A 114 14.42 -0.57 -0.03
CA ARG A 114 13.74 0.65 -0.48
C ARG A 114 12.90 0.37 -1.72
N LEU A 115 11.67 0.87 -1.69
CA LEU A 115 10.74 0.91 -2.81
C LEU A 115 10.37 2.36 -3.12
N TYR A 116 10.29 2.69 -4.40
CA TYR A 116 9.65 3.91 -4.85
C TYR A 116 8.22 3.59 -5.27
N ILE A 117 7.24 4.01 -4.45
CA ILE A 117 5.83 3.65 -4.61
C ILE A 117 5.07 4.83 -5.21
N ASN A 118 4.25 4.54 -6.23
CA ASN A 118 3.35 5.50 -6.87
C ASN A 118 1.94 4.94 -6.96
N GLY A 119 0.96 5.86 -6.90
CA GLY A 119 -0.42 5.57 -7.22
C GLY A 119 -0.83 6.27 -8.52
N TYR A 120 -1.63 5.59 -9.33
CA TYR A 120 -2.21 6.14 -10.55
C TYR A 120 -3.71 5.98 -10.50
N VAL A 121 -4.41 7.00 -10.94
CA VAL A 121 -5.88 7.00 -11.03
C VAL A 121 -6.31 7.67 -12.32
N ILE A 122 -7.44 7.22 -12.87
CA ILE A 122 -8.08 7.94 -13.96
C ILE A 122 -8.58 9.29 -13.42
N ALA A 123 -8.08 10.40 -13.98
CA ALA A 123 -8.31 11.75 -13.48
C ALA A 123 -9.78 12.12 -13.27
N GLU A 124 -10.69 11.56 -14.09
CA GLU A 124 -12.14 11.78 -13.98
C GLU A 124 -12.77 11.08 -12.76
N ASN A 125 -12.05 10.13 -12.16
CA ASN A 125 -12.52 9.30 -11.05
C ASN A 125 -11.92 9.70 -9.71
N CYS A 126 -11.13 10.77 -9.66
CA CYS A 126 -10.57 11.28 -8.42
C CYS A 126 -10.54 12.82 -8.45
N ASP A 127 -11.22 13.43 -7.51
CA ASP A 127 -11.30 14.89 -7.38
C ASP A 127 -10.22 15.45 -6.45
N ARG A 128 -9.50 14.58 -5.73
CA ARG A 128 -8.48 14.95 -4.74
C ARG A 128 -7.23 14.10 -4.90
N GLY A 129 -6.09 14.69 -4.62
CA GLY A 129 -4.79 13.99 -4.57
C GLY A 129 -3.65 14.98 -4.69
N GLU A 130 -2.51 14.60 -4.17
CA GLU A 130 -1.25 15.27 -4.47
C GLU A 130 -0.79 14.76 -5.84
N TRP A 131 -1.10 15.56 -6.85
CA TRP A 131 -0.79 15.21 -8.22
C TRP A 131 0.63 15.64 -8.59
N ALA A 132 1.51 14.70 -8.88
CA ALA A 132 2.76 15.02 -9.55
C ALA A 132 2.49 15.40 -11.03
N PHE A 133 1.53 14.69 -11.64
CA PHE A 133 1.06 14.95 -13.01
C PHE A 133 -0.46 14.80 -13.09
N ARG A 134 -1.11 15.65 -13.87
CA ARG A 134 -2.52 15.52 -14.21
C ARG A 134 -2.70 15.65 -15.71
N ASN A 135 -3.28 14.62 -16.35
CA ASN A 135 -3.45 14.55 -17.80
C ASN A 135 -2.13 14.81 -18.57
N GLY A 136 -1.02 14.23 -18.11
CA GLY A 136 0.28 14.40 -18.74
C GLY A 136 0.97 15.75 -18.47
N THR A 137 0.35 16.64 -17.70
CA THR A 137 0.93 17.95 -17.34
C THR A 137 1.46 17.90 -15.92
N PRO A 138 2.73 18.31 -15.66
CA PRO A 138 3.27 18.41 -14.32
C PRO A 138 2.44 19.36 -13.44
N CYS A 139 2.14 18.93 -12.23
CA CYS A 139 1.49 19.75 -11.22
C CYS A 139 2.54 20.23 -10.22
N PRO A 140 2.76 21.55 -10.06
CA PRO A 140 3.65 22.03 -9.02
C PRO A 140 3.10 21.64 -7.65
N VAL A 141 3.95 21.06 -6.82
CA VAL A 141 3.61 20.81 -5.42
C VAL A 141 3.55 22.16 -4.73
N SER A 142 2.39 22.50 -4.17
CA SER A 142 2.21 23.72 -3.39
C SER A 142 2.45 23.39 -1.91
N GLY A 143 3.54 23.93 -1.34
CA GLY A 143 3.86 23.78 0.08
C GLY A 143 5.08 22.89 0.34
N GLU A 144 5.47 22.79 1.58
CA GLU A 144 6.51 21.86 2.02
C GLU A 144 5.99 20.43 1.91
N PRO A 145 6.80 19.48 1.44
CA PRO A 145 6.42 18.08 1.42
C PRO A 145 6.08 17.63 2.85
N ALA A 146 4.90 17.04 3.03
CA ALA A 146 4.57 16.39 4.29
C ALA A 146 5.46 15.14 4.42
N MET A 147 6.56 15.29 5.15
CA MET A 147 7.41 14.18 5.53
C MET A 147 6.76 13.47 6.70
N VAL A 148 6.36 12.24 6.52
CA VAL A 148 5.94 11.40 7.65
C VAL A 148 7.21 10.81 8.27
N ASP A 149 7.53 11.23 9.49
CA ASP A 149 8.62 10.62 10.23
C ASP A 149 8.21 9.21 10.65
N CYS A 150 8.94 8.20 10.15
CA CYS A 150 8.66 6.81 10.44
C CYS A 150 8.86 6.45 11.91
N GLU A 151 9.63 7.22 12.67
CA GLU A 151 9.81 6.99 14.12
C GLU A 151 8.54 7.35 14.91
N ASP A 152 7.78 8.34 14.45
CA ASP A 152 6.53 8.76 15.09
C ASP A 152 5.29 8.00 14.59
N LEU A 153 5.37 7.28 13.47
CA LEU A 153 4.26 6.49 12.93
C LEU A 153 3.69 5.46 13.90
N TYR A 154 4.49 4.99 14.85
CA TYR A 154 4.05 4.03 15.88
C TYR A 154 3.40 4.70 17.09
N ASN A 155 3.59 5.99 17.25
CA ASN A 155 3.08 6.78 18.37
C ASN A 155 1.84 7.60 18.01
N ASP A 156 1.61 7.84 16.72
CA ASP A 156 0.43 8.59 16.25
C ASP A 156 -0.67 7.61 15.83
N PRO A 157 -1.86 7.68 16.46
CA PRO A 157 -2.96 6.75 16.17
C PRO A 157 -3.49 6.83 14.74
N ASP A 158 -3.26 7.92 14.02
CA ASP A 158 -3.68 8.07 12.61
C ASP A 158 -2.70 8.96 11.84
N PRO A 159 -2.26 8.56 10.62
CA PRO A 159 -1.63 9.50 9.73
C PRO A 159 -2.65 10.61 9.43
N GLN A 160 -2.38 11.80 9.93
CA GLN A 160 -3.19 12.95 9.62
C GLN A 160 -2.96 13.30 8.15
N TYR A 161 -3.89 12.92 7.31
CA TYR A 161 -3.98 13.48 5.98
C TYR A 161 -4.40 14.94 6.16
N VAL A 162 -3.49 15.84 5.88
CA VAL A 162 -3.79 17.28 5.90
C VAL A 162 -4.87 17.55 4.85
N ASP A 163 -5.96 18.15 5.30
CA ASP A 163 -7.10 18.56 4.47
C ASP A 163 -6.71 19.58 3.39
#